data_579d8f5264dc4855966b350947527db4
#
_entry.id   579d8f5264dc4855966b350947527db4
#
_cell.length_a   1.000
_cell.length_b   1.000
_cell.length_c   1.000
_cell.angle_alpha   90.00
_cell.angle_beta   90.00
_cell.angle_gamma   90.00
#
_symmetry.space_group_name_H-M   'P 1'
#
loop_
_entity.id
_entity.type
_entity.pdbx_description
1 polymer ?
#
loop_
_entity_poly.entity_id
_entity_poly.type
_entity_poly.pdbx_seq_one_letter_code
_entity_poly.pdbx_strand_id
1 'polypeptide(L)'
;MCGIAGFCNFQENFLYERDRWQHVLVEMREAIAHRGPDQTGEYLRETVGLSHARLSIRDLSGGAQPLLRRAKGAEYGIVYNGEVYNTGELTADLIQRGYRFETSSDTEVVLYAYVEYGPAFVTMLNGIFAFAIWDGDRQALLLYRDRLGVKPLFYTVKGDTLIFGSEPKALFPHPLVTPEADLDSFREIFGIGPARTPGCGVFRDLYELKPGHCAVFSREGFTQTAYWTLEAREHTDTYPETVEKTAWLLRDSIRRQMVSDVPVCSFLSGGIDSSVVTALASNFLEEQGGHLHTFSFDFTHNQECFQPNAFQPTQDRPYVDQVLSLYPLHHTYLECDEADLAELLGQAVWMKDLPGMTDVDASLLYFCGRVRQHNKVALTGECADEIFGGYPWFYRPDLLNADGFPWSFDLSARTALLNQETISRLDLEGYVRSRYETALGEVPHLPGENQEERRRREVSYLNLRWFMQTLLDRMDRTSMAWGLEARVPFADHRIVEYLYNVPWEMKYQNGMEKALLREACRDLLPSELLWRKKSPYPKPYSPWYEQILVRKFQAVMADPEAPVLRFVDMEKARRFLEAPKDYGKPWFGQLMAGPQMIAYLLQVNEWMKRYQVG
;
A
#
# COMPACT_ATOMS: atom_id res chain seq x y z
N MET A 1 2.89 -6.78 -12.21
CA MET A 1 3.57 -5.61 -11.60
C MET A 1 5.06 -5.82 -11.58
N CYS A 2 5.84 -4.75 -11.38
CA CYS A 2 7.26 -4.78 -11.69
C CYS A 2 8.07 -4.04 -10.61
N GLY A 3 9.39 -4.08 -10.73
CA GLY A 3 10.32 -3.20 -10.05
C GLY A 3 10.93 -2.23 -11.05
N ILE A 4 10.97 -0.95 -10.73
CA ILE A 4 11.63 0.09 -11.52
C ILE A 4 12.72 0.77 -10.70
N ALA A 5 13.83 1.13 -11.34
CA ALA A 5 14.86 1.96 -10.75
C ALA A 5 15.63 2.73 -11.84
N GLY A 6 16.31 3.77 -11.44
CA GLY A 6 17.12 4.54 -12.36
C GLY A 6 17.68 5.82 -11.78
N PHE A 7 18.42 6.54 -12.60
CA PHE A 7 19.02 7.82 -12.23
C PHE A 7 19.15 8.75 -13.46
N CYS A 8 19.28 10.04 -13.19
CA CYS A 8 19.50 11.05 -14.23
C CYS A 8 20.43 12.14 -13.70
N ASN A 9 21.41 12.56 -14.55
CA ASN A 9 22.28 13.69 -14.26
C ASN A 9 22.63 14.40 -15.59
N PHE A 10 22.41 15.70 -15.66
CA PHE A 10 22.67 16.49 -16.87
C PHE A 10 24.08 17.13 -16.92
N GLN A 11 24.88 16.98 -15.87
CA GLN A 11 26.27 17.45 -15.78
C GLN A 11 27.28 16.33 -16.02
N GLU A 12 26.87 15.07 -15.89
CA GLU A 12 27.71 13.90 -16.06
C GLU A 12 27.34 13.14 -17.34
N ASN A 13 28.34 12.63 -18.06
CA ASN A 13 28.12 11.70 -19.18
C ASN A 13 28.45 10.27 -18.74
N PHE A 14 27.42 9.49 -18.46
CA PHE A 14 27.54 8.11 -17.97
C PHE A 14 28.25 7.17 -18.96
N LEU A 15 28.29 7.50 -20.24
CA LEU A 15 28.95 6.66 -21.24
C LEU A 15 30.48 6.73 -21.18
N TYR A 16 31.08 7.73 -20.48
CA TYR A 16 32.52 7.77 -20.25
C TYR A 16 33.00 6.65 -19.30
N GLU A 17 32.14 6.25 -18.35
CA GLU A 17 32.37 5.14 -17.44
C GLU A 17 31.25 4.10 -17.57
N ARG A 18 30.92 3.72 -18.80
CA ARG A 18 29.76 2.91 -19.15
C ARG A 18 29.62 1.64 -18.32
N ASP A 19 30.69 0.87 -18.18
CA ASP A 19 30.66 -0.41 -17.46
C ASP A 19 30.34 -0.21 -15.97
N ARG A 20 30.88 0.85 -15.36
CA ARG A 20 30.55 1.23 -13.98
C ARG A 20 29.07 1.55 -13.81
N TRP A 21 28.53 2.44 -14.64
CA TRP A 21 27.16 2.87 -14.51
C TRP A 21 26.15 1.79 -14.92
N GLN A 22 26.54 0.92 -15.87
CA GLN A 22 25.77 -0.28 -16.19
C GLN A 22 25.70 -1.23 -14.97
N HIS A 23 26.82 -1.42 -14.27
CA HIS A 23 26.84 -2.24 -13.05
C HIS A 23 25.97 -1.64 -11.93
N VAL A 24 26.01 -0.33 -11.73
CA VAL A 24 25.12 0.36 -10.75
C VAL A 24 23.64 0.10 -11.09
N LEU A 25 23.23 0.23 -12.36
CA LEU A 25 21.85 -0.06 -12.78
C LEU A 25 21.45 -1.51 -12.49
N VAL A 26 22.35 -2.46 -12.76
CA VAL A 26 22.11 -3.87 -12.47
C VAL A 26 21.93 -4.09 -10.98
N GLU A 27 22.79 -3.54 -10.12
CA GLU A 27 22.65 -3.67 -8.67
C GLU A 27 21.37 -3.03 -8.12
N MET A 28 20.98 -1.86 -8.62
CA MET A 28 19.71 -1.21 -8.27
C MET A 28 18.51 -2.09 -8.64
N ARG A 29 18.53 -2.75 -9.80
CA ARG A 29 17.50 -3.70 -10.24
C ARG A 29 17.51 -4.97 -9.40
N GLU A 30 18.68 -5.55 -9.11
CA GLU A 30 18.81 -6.77 -8.30
C GLU A 30 18.25 -6.58 -6.88
N ALA A 31 18.40 -5.38 -6.29
CA ALA A 31 17.81 -5.06 -5.00
C ALA A 31 16.27 -5.20 -4.97
N ILE A 32 15.61 -5.12 -6.14
CA ILE A 32 14.16 -5.25 -6.31
C ILE A 32 13.75 -6.38 -7.26
N ALA A 33 14.64 -7.34 -7.54
CA ALA A 33 14.37 -8.46 -8.46
C ALA A 33 13.18 -9.34 -8.01
N HIS A 34 12.92 -9.42 -6.69
CA HIS A 34 11.78 -10.13 -6.12
C HIS A 34 10.42 -9.62 -6.65
N ARG A 35 10.34 -8.33 -7.04
CA ARG A 35 9.11 -7.75 -7.60
C ARG A 35 8.79 -8.28 -8.99
N GLY A 36 9.81 -8.61 -9.77
CA GLY A 36 9.64 -9.01 -11.17
C GLY A 36 10.65 -10.06 -11.62
N PRO A 37 10.43 -11.34 -11.26
CA PRO A 37 11.39 -12.42 -11.51
C PRO A 37 11.38 -12.95 -12.95
N ASP A 38 10.47 -12.50 -13.83
CA ASP A 38 10.26 -13.14 -15.13
C ASP A 38 11.21 -12.59 -16.20
N GLN A 39 11.57 -11.32 -16.18
CA GLN A 39 12.43 -10.67 -17.19
C GLN A 39 13.09 -9.41 -16.62
N THR A 40 14.26 -9.06 -17.16
CA THR A 40 15.02 -7.87 -16.77
C THR A 40 15.39 -7.03 -17.98
N GLY A 41 15.64 -5.73 -17.77
CA GLY A 41 16.14 -4.86 -18.81
C GLY A 41 16.75 -3.58 -18.27
N GLU A 42 17.73 -3.05 -19.01
CA GLU A 42 18.40 -1.79 -18.71
C GLU A 42 18.53 -0.93 -19.97
N TYR A 43 18.55 0.38 -19.73
CA TYR A 43 18.80 1.38 -20.75
C TYR A 43 19.71 2.45 -20.16
N LEU A 44 20.89 2.65 -20.77
CA LEU A 44 21.87 3.64 -20.34
C LEU A 44 22.21 4.55 -21.51
N ARG A 45 22.14 5.86 -21.28
CA ARG A 45 22.55 6.93 -22.20
C ARG A 45 23.45 7.93 -21.46
N GLU A 46 23.80 8.99 -22.16
CA GLU A 46 24.69 10.04 -21.66
C GLU A 46 24.26 10.59 -20.29
N THR A 47 22.95 10.84 -20.11
CA THR A 47 22.41 11.57 -18.95
C THR A 47 21.38 10.77 -18.15
N VAL A 48 20.99 9.57 -18.61
CA VAL A 48 19.93 8.80 -17.97
C VAL A 48 20.24 7.31 -17.96
N GLY A 49 19.95 6.67 -16.84
CA GLY A 49 19.93 5.22 -16.67
C GLY A 49 18.57 4.75 -16.18
N LEU A 50 17.98 3.77 -16.84
CA LEU A 50 16.69 3.15 -16.45
C LEU A 50 16.87 1.65 -16.33
N SER A 51 16.28 1.03 -15.31
CA SER A 51 16.29 -0.42 -15.14
C SER A 51 14.94 -0.95 -14.70
N HIS A 52 14.65 -2.20 -15.05
CA HIS A 52 13.36 -2.83 -14.87
C HIS A 52 13.48 -4.30 -14.52
N ALA A 53 12.71 -4.73 -13.49
CA ALA A 53 12.49 -6.12 -13.14
C ALA A 53 11.00 -6.43 -13.39
N ARG A 54 10.71 -7.34 -14.35
CA ARG A 54 9.36 -7.56 -14.87
C ARG A 54 8.68 -8.77 -14.24
N LEU A 55 7.43 -8.57 -13.80
CA LEU A 55 6.44 -9.62 -13.60
C LEU A 55 5.48 -9.59 -14.80
N SER A 56 5.52 -10.64 -15.62
CA SER A 56 4.74 -10.72 -16.86
C SER A 56 3.30 -11.13 -16.55
N ILE A 57 2.37 -10.19 -16.75
CA ILE A 57 0.93 -10.35 -16.52
C ILE A 57 0.15 -10.05 -17.80
N ARG A 58 0.49 -8.98 -18.51
CA ARG A 58 -0.07 -8.61 -19.81
C ARG A 58 1.03 -8.61 -20.86
N ASP A 59 0.66 -9.01 -22.10
CA ASP A 59 1.59 -9.14 -23.22
C ASP A 59 2.86 -9.91 -22.84
N LEU A 60 2.69 -11.20 -22.56
CA LEU A 60 3.77 -12.04 -22.00
C LEU A 60 5.04 -12.02 -22.84
N SER A 61 4.94 -11.85 -24.16
CA SER A 61 6.05 -11.85 -25.11
C SER A 61 6.55 -10.46 -25.50
N GLY A 62 5.67 -9.47 -25.65
CA GLY A 62 5.99 -8.14 -26.22
C GLY A 62 6.22 -7.03 -25.19
N GLY A 63 5.81 -7.23 -23.91
CA GLY A 63 5.85 -6.20 -22.89
C GLY A 63 7.22 -5.97 -22.21
N ALA A 64 8.34 -6.20 -22.93
CA ALA A 64 9.68 -5.95 -22.39
C ALA A 64 9.91 -4.46 -22.07
N GLN A 65 10.66 -4.20 -20.98
CA GLN A 65 10.98 -2.84 -20.53
C GLN A 65 12.46 -2.75 -20.11
N PRO A 66 13.10 -1.55 -20.20
CA PRO A 66 12.57 -0.26 -20.62
C PRO A 66 12.01 -0.28 -22.04
N LEU A 67 10.80 0.27 -22.24
CA LEU A 67 10.21 0.37 -23.58
C LEU A 67 10.64 1.69 -24.23
N LEU A 68 11.21 1.60 -25.42
CA LEU A 68 11.70 2.75 -26.19
C LEU A 68 10.86 2.94 -27.44
N ARG A 69 10.51 4.20 -27.75
CA ARG A 69 9.82 4.58 -28.99
C ARG A 69 10.40 5.86 -29.58
N ARG A 70 10.47 5.93 -30.89
CA ARG A 70 10.77 7.16 -31.63
C ARG A 70 9.49 7.77 -32.16
N ALA A 71 9.22 9.01 -31.75
CA ALA A 71 8.05 9.76 -32.19
C ALA A 71 8.37 11.25 -32.23
N LYS A 72 7.70 12.01 -33.10
CA LYS A 72 7.87 13.47 -33.23
C LYS A 72 9.33 13.93 -33.34
N GLY A 73 10.22 13.05 -33.87
CA GLY A 73 11.64 13.35 -34.09
C GLY A 73 12.57 13.07 -32.90
N ALA A 74 12.06 12.64 -31.76
CA ALA A 74 12.84 12.33 -30.56
C ALA A 74 12.68 10.86 -30.11
N GLU A 75 13.55 10.42 -29.20
CA GLU A 75 13.47 9.12 -28.54
C GLU A 75 12.82 9.29 -27.14
N TYR A 76 11.83 8.48 -26.84
CA TYR A 76 11.16 8.40 -25.55
C TYR A 76 11.35 7.03 -24.94
N GLY A 77 11.55 6.98 -23.63
CA GLY A 77 11.73 5.73 -22.90
C GLY A 77 10.85 5.68 -21.66
N ILE A 78 10.32 4.51 -21.30
CA ILE A 78 9.52 4.33 -20.08
C ILE A 78 9.95 3.08 -19.32
N VAL A 79 9.98 3.18 -17.97
CA VAL A 79 9.94 2.06 -17.04
C VAL A 79 8.69 2.21 -16.20
N TYR A 80 7.90 1.14 -16.11
CA TYR A 80 6.53 1.17 -15.62
C TYR A 80 6.24 0.00 -14.68
N ASN A 81 5.70 0.32 -13.52
CA ASN A 81 5.18 -0.63 -12.52
C ASN A 81 3.71 -0.32 -12.29
N GLY A 82 2.81 -1.11 -12.83
CA GLY A 82 1.38 -0.89 -12.65
C GLY A 82 0.49 -1.60 -13.66
N GLU A 83 -0.78 -1.18 -13.67
CA GLU A 83 -1.82 -1.55 -14.63
C GLU A 83 -2.70 -0.34 -14.93
N VAL A 84 -2.88 0.00 -16.20
CA VAL A 84 -3.86 0.96 -16.67
C VAL A 84 -5.06 0.21 -17.26
N TYR A 85 -6.23 0.42 -16.67
CA TYR A 85 -7.43 -0.36 -16.95
C TYR A 85 -8.27 0.16 -18.13
N ASN A 86 -8.12 1.44 -18.49
CA ASN A 86 -8.83 2.06 -19.61
C ASN A 86 -8.00 2.15 -20.91
N THR A 87 -7.09 1.20 -21.11
CA THR A 87 -6.22 1.17 -22.30
C THR A 87 -6.97 1.06 -23.62
N GLY A 88 -8.11 0.33 -23.65
CA GLY A 88 -8.90 0.19 -24.88
C GLY A 88 -9.43 1.53 -25.39
N GLU A 89 -9.91 2.39 -24.50
CA GLU A 89 -10.40 3.74 -24.80
C GLU A 89 -9.26 4.63 -25.33
N LEU A 90 -8.12 4.61 -24.66
CA LEU A 90 -6.92 5.38 -25.05
C LEU A 90 -6.32 4.91 -26.38
N THR A 91 -6.23 3.59 -26.58
CA THR A 91 -5.72 2.99 -27.82
C THR A 91 -6.56 3.39 -29.01
N ALA A 92 -7.90 3.35 -28.89
CA ALA A 92 -8.82 3.74 -29.95
C ALA A 92 -8.62 5.21 -30.38
N ASP A 93 -8.46 6.11 -29.42
CA ASP A 93 -8.20 7.52 -29.70
C ASP A 93 -6.80 7.74 -30.33
N LEU A 94 -5.76 7.11 -29.81
CA LEU A 94 -4.41 7.22 -30.36
C LEU A 94 -4.28 6.66 -31.78
N ILE A 95 -5.00 5.56 -32.12
CA ILE A 95 -5.05 5.02 -33.49
C ILE A 95 -5.70 6.05 -34.45
N GLN A 96 -6.77 6.73 -34.03
CA GLN A 96 -7.39 7.79 -34.85
C GLN A 96 -6.43 8.96 -35.11
N ARG A 97 -5.47 9.19 -34.22
CA ARG A 97 -4.40 10.21 -34.38
C ARG A 97 -3.20 9.73 -35.17
N GLY A 98 -3.22 8.47 -35.63
CA GLY A 98 -2.19 7.90 -36.51
C GLY A 98 -1.10 7.11 -35.81
N TYR A 99 -1.20 6.86 -34.51
CA TYR A 99 -0.26 5.98 -33.80
C TYR A 99 -0.46 4.52 -34.20
N ARG A 100 0.65 3.79 -34.27
CA ARG A 100 0.65 2.35 -34.53
C ARG A 100 1.32 1.64 -33.38
N PHE A 101 0.66 0.66 -32.83
CA PHE A 101 1.13 -0.14 -31.70
C PHE A 101 1.89 -1.37 -32.21
N GLU A 102 3.00 -1.67 -31.59
CA GLU A 102 3.82 -2.86 -31.84
C GLU A 102 3.56 -3.96 -30.81
N THR A 103 2.96 -3.60 -29.68
CA THR A 103 2.67 -4.49 -28.55
C THR A 103 1.19 -4.38 -28.14
N SER A 104 0.72 -5.32 -27.34
CA SER A 104 -0.58 -5.24 -26.65
C SER A 104 -0.46 -4.75 -25.21
N SER A 105 0.74 -4.31 -24.79
CA SER A 105 1.03 -3.83 -23.45
C SER A 105 0.41 -2.45 -23.19
N ASP A 106 -0.11 -2.27 -22.00
CA ASP A 106 -0.54 -0.96 -21.49
C ASP A 106 0.62 0.04 -21.39
N THR A 107 1.85 -0.44 -21.20
CA THR A 107 3.08 0.38 -21.19
C THR A 107 3.24 1.22 -22.46
N GLU A 108 2.98 0.62 -23.64
CA GLU A 108 3.08 1.34 -24.91
C GLU A 108 1.97 2.38 -25.05
N VAL A 109 0.76 2.06 -24.57
CA VAL A 109 -0.38 3.00 -24.54
C VAL A 109 -0.06 4.21 -23.66
N VAL A 110 0.50 3.98 -22.48
CA VAL A 110 0.94 5.04 -21.55
C VAL A 110 1.99 5.93 -22.19
N LEU A 111 3.00 5.35 -22.85
CA LEU A 111 4.07 6.12 -23.50
C LEU A 111 3.53 6.98 -24.66
N TYR A 112 2.71 6.41 -25.54
CA TYR A 112 2.14 7.17 -26.65
C TYR A 112 1.13 8.23 -26.20
N ALA A 113 0.36 7.97 -25.13
CA ALA A 113 -0.50 9.00 -24.52
C ALA A 113 0.33 10.18 -23.99
N TYR A 114 1.49 9.92 -23.35
CA TYR A 114 2.41 10.98 -22.96
C TYR A 114 2.93 11.77 -24.17
N VAL A 115 3.39 11.09 -25.23
CA VAL A 115 3.91 11.72 -26.44
C VAL A 115 2.85 12.61 -27.12
N GLU A 116 1.58 12.18 -27.11
CA GLU A 116 0.51 12.93 -27.76
C GLU A 116 0.03 14.11 -26.92
N TYR A 117 -0.29 13.88 -25.63
CA TYR A 117 -0.95 14.87 -24.78
C TYR A 117 0.00 15.64 -23.85
N GLY A 118 1.29 15.26 -23.81
CA GLY A 118 2.25 15.85 -22.89
C GLY A 118 2.02 15.46 -21.43
N PRO A 119 2.68 16.13 -20.45
CA PRO A 119 2.69 15.72 -19.05
C PRO A 119 1.33 15.59 -18.36
N ALA A 120 0.30 16.31 -18.83
CA ALA A 120 -1.05 16.25 -18.26
C ALA A 120 -1.83 14.98 -18.63
N PHE A 121 -1.33 14.14 -19.54
CA PHE A 121 -1.98 12.89 -19.98
C PHE A 121 -2.37 11.97 -18.82
N VAL A 122 -1.61 12.02 -17.72
CA VAL A 122 -1.80 11.18 -16.53
C VAL A 122 -3.20 11.34 -15.92
N THR A 123 -3.85 12.48 -16.12
CA THR A 123 -5.23 12.72 -15.67
C THR A 123 -6.25 11.86 -16.41
N MET A 124 -5.92 11.36 -17.60
CA MET A 124 -6.75 10.49 -18.43
C MET A 124 -6.66 9.01 -18.01
N LEU A 125 -5.65 8.63 -17.23
CA LEU A 125 -5.42 7.24 -16.85
C LEU A 125 -6.38 6.81 -15.72
N ASN A 126 -7.01 5.64 -15.88
CA ASN A 126 -7.64 4.90 -14.79
C ASN A 126 -6.75 3.67 -14.52
N GLY A 127 -6.10 3.62 -13.37
CA GLY A 127 -5.17 2.55 -13.06
C GLY A 127 -4.42 2.76 -11.74
N ILE A 128 -3.58 1.79 -11.44
CA ILE A 128 -2.64 1.77 -10.33
C ILE A 128 -1.23 1.74 -10.90
N PHE A 129 -0.40 2.73 -10.61
CA PHE A 129 0.89 2.84 -11.30
C PHE A 129 1.93 3.70 -10.57
N ALA A 130 3.19 3.36 -10.84
CA ALA A 130 4.35 4.21 -10.68
C ALA A 130 5.25 4.04 -11.90
N PHE A 131 5.68 5.11 -12.53
CA PHE A 131 6.53 5.02 -13.71
C PHE A 131 7.46 6.22 -13.87
N ALA A 132 8.51 6.00 -14.65
CA ALA A 132 9.42 7.06 -15.09
C ALA A 132 9.45 7.13 -16.62
N ILE A 133 9.35 8.33 -17.18
CA ILE A 133 9.46 8.60 -18.61
C ILE A 133 10.68 9.46 -18.86
N TRP A 134 11.59 8.98 -19.71
CA TRP A 134 12.61 9.77 -20.35
C TRP A 134 12.04 10.46 -21.59
N ASP A 135 12.07 11.76 -21.59
CA ASP A 135 11.67 12.61 -22.72
C ASP A 135 12.92 13.17 -23.41
N GLY A 136 13.29 12.58 -24.54
CA GLY A 136 14.46 13.00 -25.30
C GLY A 136 14.29 14.32 -26.03
N ASP A 137 13.06 14.80 -26.28
CA ASP A 137 12.78 16.11 -26.85
C ASP A 137 13.01 17.23 -25.83
N ARG A 138 12.43 17.06 -24.64
CA ARG A 138 12.55 18.03 -23.52
C ARG A 138 13.85 17.89 -22.74
N GLN A 139 14.61 16.82 -22.96
CA GLN A 139 15.75 16.46 -22.13
C GLN A 139 15.37 16.48 -20.64
N ALA A 140 14.36 15.66 -20.28
CA ALA A 140 13.81 15.59 -18.93
C ALA A 140 13.46 14.15 -18.53
N LEU A 141 13.63 13.83 -17.26
CA LEU A 141 13.11 12.62 -16.65
C LEU A 141 11.88 12.97 -15.81
N LEU A 142 10.75 12.33 -16.11
CA LEU A 142 9.49 12.56 -15.42
C LEU A 142 9.11 11.34 -14.59
N LEU A 143 8.70 11.56 -13.34
CA LEU A 143 8.20 10.54 -12.43
C LEU A 143 6.71 10.73 -12.21
N TYR A 144 5.93 9.66 -12.19
CA TYR A 144 4.50 9.69 -11.93
C TYR A 144 4.10 8.62 -10.92
N ARG A 145 3.18 8.96 -10.01
CA ARG A 145 2.57 8.01 -9.09
C ARG A 145 1.05 8.12 -9.13
N ASP A 146 0.34 7.00 -9.08
CA ASP A 146 -1.12 6.97 -9.15
C ASP A 146 -1.80 7.80 -8.05
N ARG A 147 -3.09 8.11 -8.27
CA ARG A 147 -3.88 9.04 -7.43
C ARG A 147 -3.92 8.67 -5.96
N LEU A 148 -3.97 7.38 -5.66
CA LEU A 148 -4.09 6.86 -4.31
C LEU A 148 -2.77 6.25 -3.78
N GLY A 149 -1.69 6.26 -4.60
CA GLY A 149 -0.38 5.76 -4.22
C GLY A 149 -0.34 4.26 -3.97
N VAL A 150 -1.14 3.50 -4.73
CA VAL A 150 -1.15 2.03 -4.66
C VAL A 150 0.22 1.46 -5.01
N LYS A 151 0.92 2.08 -5.98
CA LYS A 151 2.28 1.69 -6.32
C LYS A 151 3.31 2.61 -5.68
N PRO A 152 4.35 2.03 -5.04
CA PRO A 152 5.38 2.82 -4.37
C PRO A 152 6.35 3.42 -5.39
N LEU A 153 6.86 4.63 -5.08
CA LEU A 153 7.93 5.28 -5.83
C LEU A 153 8.75 6.19 -4.91
N PHE A 154 9.98 5.80 -4.67
CA PHE A 154 10.93 6.54 -3.84
C PHE A 154 11.96 7.26 -4.70
N TYR A 155 12.47 8.38 -4.19
CA TYR A 155 13.49 9.15 -4.87
C TYR A 155 14.37 9.94 -3.90
N THR A 156 15.52 10.36 -4.40
CA THR A 156 16.40 11.35 -3.77
C THR A 156 17.04 12.23 -4.84
N VAL A 157 17.37 13.45 -4.46
CA VAL A 157 18.17 14.36 -5.30
C VAL A 157 19.46 14.65 -4.55
N LYS A 158 20.59 14.23 -5.08
CA LYS A 158 21.91 14.43 -4.51
C LYS A 158 22.78 15.25 -5.48
N GLY A 159 22.98 16.53 -5.15
CA GLY A 159 23.60 17.47 -6.08
C GLY A 159 22.77 17.59 -7.37
N ASP A 160 23.41 17.33 -8.50
CA ASP A 160 22.78 17.37 -9.84
C ASP A 160 22.22 16.01 -10.30
N THR A 161 22.06 15.05 -9.38
CA THR A 161 21.60 13.68 -9.71
C THR A 161 20.26 13.37 -9.04
N LEU A 162 19.25 13.05 -9.86
CA LEU A 162 18.02 12.39 -9.42
C LEU A 162 18.24 10.87 -9.44
N ILE A 163 17.88 10.19 -8.34
CA ILE A 163 17.92 8.72 -8.22
C ILE A 163 16.53 8.28 -7.74
N PHE A 164 15.97 7.23 -8.36
CA PHE A 164 14.62 6.76 -8.03
C PHE A 164 14.51 5.23 -8.06
N GLY A 165 13.48 4.70 -7.39
CA GLY A 165 13.17 3.28 -7.41
C GLY A 165 11.84 2.94 -6.76
N SER A 166 11.33 1.76 -7.03
CA SER A 166 10.08 1.25 -6.43
C SER A 166 10.18 1.11 -4.91
N GLU A 167 11.37 0.86 -4.38
CA GLU A 167 11.62 0.61 -2.96
C GLU A 167 12.89 1.34 -2.51
N PRO A 168 13.01 1.74 -1.22
CA PRO A 168 14.22 2.38 -0.70
C PRO A 168 15.51 1.62 -1.02
N LYS A 169 15.49 0.29 -0.86
CA LYS A 169 16.66 -0.57 -1.13
C LYS A 169 17.16 -0.50 -2.58
N ALA A 170 16.31 -0.10 -3.53
CA ALA A 170 16.73 0.09 -4.93
C ALA A 170 17.66 1.29 -5.13
N LEU A 171 17.65 2.26 -4.21
CA LEU A 171 18.47 3.46 -4.30
C LEU A 171 19.86 3.27 -3.69
N PHE A 172 19.97 2.39 -2.69
CA PHE A 172 21.21 2.22 -1.91
C PHE A 172 22.44 1.71 -2.70
N PRO A 173 22.31 0.94 -3.78
CA PRO A 173 23.46 0.60 -4.60
C PRO A 173 24.08 1.77 -5.37
N HIS A 174 23.35 2.90 -5.51
CA HIS A 174 23.89 4.08 -6.19
C HIS A 174 24.95 4.77 -5.29
N PRO A 175 26.16 5.12 -5.81
CA PRO A 175 27.29 5.61 -5.01
C PRO A 175 27.02 6.88 -4.18
N LEU A 176 26.00 7.66 -4.54
CA LEU A 176 25.61 8.88 -3.81
C LEU A 176 24.59 8.63 -2.68
N VAL A 177 24.12 7.39 -2.50
CA VAL A 177 23.06 7.08 -1.54
C VAL A 177 23.58 6.10 -0.48
N THR A 178 23.55 6.54 0.76
CA THR A 178 23.82 5.70 1.92
C THR A 178 22.58 5.64 2.79
N PRO A 179 22.17 4.47 3.30
CA PRO A 179 21.07 4.40 4.24
C PRO A 179 21.50 5.06 5.56
N GLU A 180 20.94 6.21 5.85
CA GLU A 180 21.20 6.95 7.09
C GLU A 180 19.89 7.30 7.78
N ALA A 181 19.87 7.26 9.11
CA ALA A 181 18.76 7.72 9.93
C ALA A 181 19.17 8.91 10.78
N ASP A 182 18.33 9.92 10.81
CA ASP A 182 18.49 11.10 11.65
C ASP A 182 17.42 11.19 12.73
N LEU A 183 17.31 12.33 13.39
CA LEU A 183 16.32 12.55 14.44
C LEU A 183 14.89 12.38 13.92
N ASP A 184 14.59 12.89 12.71
CA ASP A 184 13.26 12.81 12.11
C ASP A 184 12.92 11.38 11.69
N SER A 185 13.89 10.58 11.27
CA SER A 185 13.73 9.15 11.03
C SER A 185 13.18 8.41 12.27
N PHE A 186 13.76 8.67 13.45
CA PHE A 186 13.30 8.06 14.69
C PHE A 186 11.98 8.67 15.20
N ARG A 187 11.72 9.93 14.92
CA ARG A 187 10.40 10.56 15.17
C ARG A 187 9.30 9.89 14.34
N GLU A 188 9.54 9.61 13.06
CA GLU A 188 8.62 8.86 12.22
C GLU A 188 8.38 7.45 12.79
N ILE A 189 9.45 6.70 13.10
CA ILE A 189 9.35 5.33 13.61
C ILE A 189 8.59 5.27 14.94
N PHE A 190 8.96 6.08 15.93
CA PHE A 190 8.37 6.00 17.27
C PHE A 190 7.09 6.83 17.43
N GLY A 191 6.90 7.90 16.67
CA GLY A 191 5.75 8.79 16.74
C GLY A 191 4.61 8.43 15.78
N ILE A 192 4.93 8.14 14.53
CA ILE A 192 3.95 7.90 13.46
C ILE A 192 3.84 6.41 13.12
N GLY A 193 4.97 5.68 13.07
CA GLY A 193 5.01 4.26 12.64
C GLY A 193 3.96 3.36 13.33
N PRO A 194 3.50 2.31 12.67
CA PRO A 194 3.89 1.78 11.37
C PRO A 194 3.39 2.56 10.15
N ALA A 195 2.61 3.64 10.34
CA ALA A 195 2.31 4.60 9.27
C ALA A 195 3.55 5.45 8.95
N ARG A 196 3.43 6.29 7.92
CA ARG A 196 4.44 7.28 7.55
C ARG A 196 3.77 8.60 7.17
N THR A 197 4.46 9.69 7.43
CA THR A 197 4.05 11.00 6.88
C THR A 197 4.08 10.93 5.34
N PRO A 198 3.00 11.31 4.64
CA PRO A 198 2.97 11.31 3.18
C PRO A 198 4.14 12.06 2.55
N GLY A 199 4.93 11.35 1.73
CA GLY A 199 6.15 11.87 1.11
C GLY A 199 7.44 11.60 1.91
N CYS A 200 7.37 11.09 3.13
CA CYS A 200 8.55 10.75 3.93
C CYS A 200 9.06 9.35 3.57
N GLY A 201 10.35 9.24 3.23
CA GLY A 201 11.04 7.96 2.99
C GLY A 201 11.66 7.36 4.23
N VAL A 202 11.59 8.04 5.37
CA VAL A 202 12.16 7.71 6.69
C VAL A 202 13.70 7.82 6.74
N PHE A 203 14.42 7.28 5.77
CA PHE A 203 15.87 7.50 5.68
C PHE A 203 16.18 8.97 5.34
N ARG A 204 17.29 9.49 5.85
CA ARG A 204 17.70 10.88 5.62
C ARG A 204 17.84 11.21 4.13
N ASP A 205 17.23 12.31 3.70
CA ASP A 205 17.18 12.79 2.31
C ASP A 205 16.57 11.81 1.30
N LEU A 206 15.83 10.81 1.76
CA LEU A 206 15.06 9.91 0.93
C LEU A 206 13.58 10.26 1.04
N TYR A 207 12.93 10.39 -0.10
CA TYR A 207 11.54 10.82 -0.19
C TYR A 207 10.69 9.78 -0.94
N GLU A 208 9.41 9.79 -0.67
CA GLU A 208 8.41 9.08 -1.46
C GLU A 208 7.64 10.08 -2.32
N LEU A 209 7.46 9.81 -3.61
CA LEU A 209 6.60 10.66 -4.43
C LEU A 209 5.16 10.56 -3.91
N LYS A 210 4.56 11.71 -3.56
CA LYS A 210 3.22 11.74 -2.97
C LYS A 210 2.17 11.16 -3.94
N PRO A 211 1.12 10.47 -3.44
CA PRO A 211 -0.01 10.03 -4.27
C PRO A 211 -0.62 11.17 -5.06
N GLY A 212 -0.94 10.93 -6.35
CA GLY A 212 -1.51 11.95 -7.22
C GLY A 212 -0.52 13.03 -7.68
N HIS A 213 0.78 12.77 -7.57
CA HIS A 213 1.82 13.71 -7.98
C HIS A 213 2.64 13.22 -9.15
N CYS A 214 3.17 14.17 -9.89
CA CYS A 214 4.26 13.96 -10.82
C CYS A 214 5.46 14.84 -10.45
N ALA A 215 6.65 14.42 -10.87
CA ALA A 215 7.88 15.19 -10.71
C ALA A 215 8.59 15.29 -12.05
N VAL A 216 9.26 16.39 -12.28
CA VAL A 216 10.08 16.65 -13.49
C VAL A 216 11.49 17.00 -13.04
N PHE A 217 12.47 16.32 -13.59
CA PHE A 217 13.88 16.62 -13.42
C PHE A 217 14.50 16.96 -14.79
N SER A 218 15.04 18.15 -14.89
CA SER A 218 15.67 18.69 -16.11
C SER A 218 16.91 19.50 -15.75
N ARG A 219 17.51 20.16 -16.74
CA ARG A 219 18.60 21.12 -16.48
C ARG A 219 18.20 22.31 -15.60
N GLU A 220 16.90 22.59 -15.48
CA GLU A 220 16.34 23.63 -14.63
C GLU A 220 16.19 23.19 -13.16
N GLY A 221 16.42 21.90 -12.87
CA GLY A 221 16.33 21.31 -11.55
C GLY A 221 15.14 20.35 -11.40
N PHE A 222 14.76 20.09 -10.14
CA PHE A 222 13.69 19.19 -9.74
C PHE A 222 12.44 19.96 -9.30
N THR A 223 11.30 19.62 -9.89
CA THR A 223 9.99 20.17 -9.50
C THR A 223 8.98 19.06 -9.29
N GLN A 224 8.05 19.25 -8.35
CA GLN A 224 6.97 18.30 -8.07
C GLN A 224 5.63 19.04 -8.08
N THR A 225 4.60 18.43 -8.71
CA THR A 225 3.27 19.02 -8.86
C THR A 225 2.19 17.96 -8.63
N ALA A 226 1.13 18.32 -7.90
CA ALA A 226 -0.07 17.52 -7.83
C ALA A 226 -0.84 17.59 -9.16
N TYR A 227 -1.09 16.45 -9.80
CA TYR A 227 -1.99 16.37 -10.95
C TYR A 227 -3.40 15.97 -10.54
N TRP A 228 -3.56 15.49 -9.31
CA TRP A 228 -4.83 15.12 -8.72
C TRP A 228 -4.84 15.39 -7.21
N THR A 229 -5.94 15.91 -6.72
CA THR A 229 -6.25 16.11 -5.30
C THR A 229 -7.68 15.68 -5.02
N LEU A 230 -7.95 15.24 -3.81
CA LEU A 230 -9.31 14.95 -3.37
C LEU A 230 -10.07 16.27 -3.15
N GLU A 231 -11.29 16.38 -3.68
CA GLU A 231 -12.10 17.60 -3.61
C GLU A 231 -13.37 17.40 -2.80
N ALA A 232 -13.75 18.40 -2.04
CA ALA A 232 -15.07 18.46 -1.41
C ALA A 232 -16.08 18.97 -2.44
N ARG A 233 -17.19 18.23 -2.62
CA ARG A 233 -18.31 18.56 -3.51
C ARG A 233 -19.62 18.27 -2.82
N GLU A 234 -20.67 19.03 -3.14
CA GLU A 234 -22.02 18.72 -2.68
C GLU A 234 -22.49 17.39 -3.29
N HIS A 235 -23.11 16.57 -2.45
CA HIS A 235 -23.74 15.33 -2.89
C HIS A 235 -25.20 15.62 -3.21
N THR A 236 -25.58 15.43 -4.47
CA THR A 236 -26.93 15.78 -4.97
C THR A 236 -27.80 14.58 -5.30
N ASP A 237 -27.20 13.37 -5.35
CA ASP A 237 -27.93 12.14 -5.66
C ASP A 237 -28.81 11.73 -4.45
N THR A 238 -30.03 11.27 -4.71
CA THR A 238 -30.87 10.65 -3.68
C THR A 238 -30.28 9.33 -3.20
N TYR A 239 -30.75 8.80 -2.07
CA TYR A 239 -30.24 7.52 -1.56
C TYR A 239 -30.37 6.36 -2.55
N PRO A 240 -31.51 6.14 -3.27
CA PRO A 240 -31.58 5.11 -4.30
C PRO A 240 -30.59 5.30 -5.45
N GLU A 241 -30.40 6.54 -5.93
CA GLU A 241 -29.42 6.86 -6.97
C GLU A 241 -27.99 6.63 -6.47
N THR A 242 -27.71 6.96 -5.20
CA THR A 242 -26.40 6.71 -4.57
C THR A 242 -26.12 5.21 -4.48
N VAL A 243 -27.11 4.39 -4.13
CA VAL A 243 -27.01 2.92 -4.10
C VAL A 243 -26.72 2.37 -5.50
N GLU A 244 -27.49 2.79 -6.51
CA GLU A 244 -27.33 2.33 -7.90
C GLU A 244 -25.96 2.71 -8.46
N LYS A 245 -25.54 3.96 -8.27
CA LYS A 245 -24.24 4.45 -8.74
C LYS A 245 -23.06 3.77 -8.03
N THR A 246 -23.20 3.52 -6.74
CA THR A 246 -22.19 2.75 -5.97
C THR A 246 -22.09 1.33 -6.51
N ALA A 247 -23.22 0.65 -6.74
CA ALA A 247 -23.25 -0.69 -7.32
C ALA A 247 -22.62 -0.74 -8.71
N TRP A 248 -22.91 0.24 -9.56
CA TRP A 248 -22.34 0.34 -10.90
C TRP A 248 -20.81 0.56 -10.84
N LEU A 249 -20.34 1.51 -10.03
CA LEU A 249 -18.92 1.80 -9.89
C LEU A 249 -18.12 0.58 -9.40
N LEU A 250 -18.65 -0.18 -8.44
CA LEU A 250 -18.01 -1.39 -7.92
C LEU A 250 -17.93 -2.48 -9.00
N ARG A 251 -19.01 -2.73 -9.74
CA ARG A 251 -19.05 -3.71 -10.83
C ARG A 251 -18.06 -3.35 -11.94
N ASP A 252 -18.04 -2.08 -12.35
CA ASP A 252 -17.12 -1.59 -13.38
C ASP A 252 -15.66 -1.67 -12.93
N SER A 253 -15.34 -1.27 -11.69
CA SER A 253 -13.99 -1.34 -11.15
C SER A 253 -13.48 -2.78 -11.09
N ILE A 254 -14.27 -3.71 -10.56
CA ILE A 254 -13.85 -5.11 -10.44
C ILE A 254 -13.69 -5.72 -11.84
N ARG A 255 -14.63 -5.47 -12.77
CA ARG A 255 -14.53 -5.96 -14.15
C ARG A 255 -13.27 -5.44 -14.86
N ARG A 256 -12.96 -4.15 -14.74
CA ARG A 256 -11.73 -3.56 -15.31
C ARG A 256 -10.48 -4.20 -14.73
N GLN A 257 -10.48 -4.52 -13.44
CA GLN A 257 -9.33 -5.14 -12.77
C GLN A 257 -9.19 -6.65 -13.00
N MET A 258 -10.12 -7.27 -13.71
CA MET A 258 -9.98 -8.66 -14.18
C MET A 258 -9.13 -8.80 -15.44
N VAL A 259 -8.73 -7.72 -16.11
CA VAL A 259 -7.89 -7.76 -17.33
C VAL A 259 -6.52 -8.35 -17.01
N SER A 260 -6.20 -9.53 -17.59
CA SER A 260 -4.96 -10.26 -17.34
C SER A 260 -4.80 -11.37 -18.38
N ASP A 261 -3.57 -11.63 -18.84
CA ASP A 261 -3.22 -12.78 -19.70
C ASP A 261 -2.80 -14.01 -18.87
N VAL A 262 -2.84 -13.90 -17.54
CA VAL A 262 -2.59 -14.98 -16.58
C VAL A 262 -3.80 -15.15 -15.63
N PRO A 263 -4.00 -16.33 -15.04
CA PRO A 263 -5.12 -16.55 -14.12
C PRO A 263 -5.13 -15.58 -12.94
N VAL A 264 -6.30 -15.00 -12.66
CA VAL A 264 -6.57 -14.12 -11.52
C VAL A 264 -7.22 -14.93 -10.40
N CYS A 265 -6.85 -14.67 -9.15
CA CYS A 265 -7.50 -15.21 -7.96
C CYS A 265 -8.08 -14.10 -7.08
N SER A 266 -8.77 -14.46 -6.01
CA SER A 266 -9.31 -13.52 -5.02
C SER A 266 -8.99 -13.97 -3.60
N PHE A 267 -8.71 -13.01 -2.71
CA PHE A 267 -8.62 -13.26 -1.27
C PHE A 267 -10.04 -13.24 -0.69
N LEU A 268 -10.41 -14.30 0.02
CA LEU A 268 -11.74 -14.49 0.59
C LEU A 268 -11.65 -14.68 2.11
N SER A 269 -12.05 -13.68 2.89
CA SER A 269 -12.02 -13.73 4.36
C SER A 269 -13.40 -13.98 4.99
N GLY A 270 -14.48 -14.12 4.19
CA GLY A 270 -15.84 -14.19 4.70
C GLY A 270 -16.39 -12.85 5.24
N GLY A 271 -15.63 -11.77 5.18
CA GLY A 271 -16.11 -10.40 5.36
C GLY A 271 -16.82 -9.88 4.11
N ILE A 272 -17.70 -8.87 4.26
CA ILE A 272 -18.48 -8.35 3.13
C ILE A 272 -17.59 -7.89 1.97
N ASP A 273 -16.48 -7.21 2.25
CA ASP A 273 -15.60 -6.60 1.25
C ASP A 273 -15.01 -7.63 0.29
N SER A 274 -14.37 -8.66 0.85
CA SER A 274 -13.79 -9.76 0.08
C SER A 274 -14.85 -10.61 -0.60
N SER A 275 -16.02 -10.80 0.04
CA SER A 275 -17.12 -11.58 -0.52
C SER A 275 -17.74 -10.89 -1.74
N VAL A 276 -17.90 -9.56 -1.72
CA VAL A 276 -18.39 -8.78 -2.87
C VAL A 276 -17.40 -8.85 -4.03
N VAL A 277 -16.09 -8.67 -3.77
CA VAL A 277 -15.05 -8.79 -4.81
C VAL A 277 -15.08 -10.19 -5.42
N THR A 278 -15.13 -11.23 -4.59
CA THR A 278 -15.17 -12.63 -5.03
C THR A 278 -16.41 -12.94 -5.85
N ALA A 279 -17.60 -12.50 -5.40
CA ALA A 279 -18.85 -12.72 -6.09
C ALA A 279 -18.85 -12.09 -7.50
N LEU A 280 -18.46 -10.83 -7.61
CA LEU A 280 -18.42 -10.12 -8.90
C LEU A 280 -17.34 -10.68 -9.84
N ALA A 281 -16.17 -11.04 -9.32
CA ALA A 281 -15.12 -11.66 -10.11
C ALA A 281 -15.50 -13.07 -10.57
N SER A 282 -16.21 -13.86 -9.72
CA SER A 282 -16.74 -15.18 -10.09
C SER A 282 -17.76 -15.07 -11.22
N ASN A 283 -18.75 -14.18 -11.09
CA ASN A 283 -19.75 -13.95 -12.12
C ASN A 283 -19.11 -13.57 -13.46
N PHE A 284 -18.12 -12.67 -13.43
CA PHE A 284 -17.42 -12.26 -14.65
C PHE A 284 -16.65 -13.42 -15.32
N LEU A 285 -16.00 -14.29 -14.55
CA LEU A 285 -15.31 -15.46 -15.11
C LEU A 285 -16.29 -16.52 -15.60
N GLU A 286 -17.41 -16.73 -14.91
CA GLU A 286 -18.45 -17.68 -15.32
C GLU A 286 -19.08 -17.28 -16.67
N GLU A 287 -19.29 -15.99 -16.92
CA GLU A 287 -19.70 -15.47 -18.25
C GLU A 287 -18.72 -15.88 -19.37
N GLN A 288 -17.45 -16.15 -19.03
CA GLN A 288 -16.41 -16.59 -19.96
C GLN A 288 -16.14 -18.10 -19.90
N GLY A 289 -16.94 -18.85 -19.12
CA GLY A 289 -16.79 -20.30 -18.95
C GLY A 289 -15.62 -20.71 -18.03
N GLY A 290 -15.10 -19.81 -17.21
CA GLY A 290 -14.04 -20.04 -16.24
C GLY A 290 -14.53 -20.13 -14.80
N HIS A 291 -13.63 -20.51 -13.88
CA HIS A 291 -13.87 -20.54 -12.44
C HIS A 291 -12.79 -19.75 -11.70
N LEU A 292 -13.20 -19.03 -10.66
CA LEU A 292 -12.29 -18.23 -9.84
C LEU A 292 -11.60 -19.11 -8.78
N HIS A 293 -10.27 -19.01 -8.65
CA HIS A 293 -9.56 -19.55 -7.51
C HIS A 293 -9.59 -18.54 -6.36
N THR A 294 -9.91 -19.00 -5.16
CA THR A 294 -9.96 -18.17 -3.97
C THR A 294 -9.10 -18.73 -2.85
N PHE A 295 -8.57 -17.85 -2.00
CA PHE A 295 -7.71 -18.21 -0.88
C PHE A 295 -8.20 -17.57 0.41
N SER A 296 -8.26 -18.35 1.49
CA SER A 296 -8.48 -17.87 2.85
C SER A 296 -7.26 -18.14 3.72
N PHE A 297 -7.12 -17.34 4.76
CA PHE A 297 -6.00 -17.41 5.69
C PHE A 297 -6.50 -17.49 7.14
N ASP A 298 -5.86 -18.34 7.95
CA ASP A 298 -6.02 -18.38 9.39
C ASP A 298 -4.72 -18.88 10.07
N PHE A 299 -4.69 -18.91 11.39
CA PHE A 299 -3.60 -19.48 12.17
C PHE A 299 -3.97 -20.90 12.64
N THR A 300 -2.98 -21.79 12.68
CA THR A 300 -3.16 -23.25 12.90
C THR A 300 -4.00 -23.56 14.15
N HIS A 301 -3.81 -22.81 15.25
CA HIS A 301 -4.49 -23.08 16.52
C HIS A 301 -5.70 -22.15 16.77
N ASN A 302 -6.08 -21.31 15.80
CA ASN A 302 -7.16 -20.35 16.03
C ASN A 302 -8.51 -21.00 16.27
N GLN A 303 -8.81 -22.15 15.66
CA GLN A 303 -10.07 -22.86 15.90
C GLN A 303 -10.22 -23.31 17.36
N GLU A 304 -9.11 -23.72 17.98
CA GLU A 304 -9.08 -24.22 19.37
C GLU A 304 -8.99 -23.07 20.40
N CYS A 305 -8.22 -22.01 20.06
CA CYS A 305 -7.91 -20.92 20.97
C CYS A 305 -8.83 -19.70 20.81
N PHE A 306 -9.74 -19.71 19.82
CA PHE A 306 -10.63 -18.57 19.56
C PHE A 306 -11.52 -18.26 20.76
N GLN A 307 -11.52 -17.00 21.16
CA GLN A 307 -12.43 -16.45 22.15
C GLN A 307 -13.19 -15.27 21.53
N PRO A 308 -14.53 -15.34 21.46
CA PRO A 308 -15.34 -14.25 20.99
C PRO A 308 -15.10 -12.98 21.81
N ASN A 309 -15.01 -11.84 21.11
CA ASN A 309 -14.88 -10.55 21.75
C ASN A 309 -15.73 -9.50 21.01
N ALA A 310 -15.78 -8.25 21.51
CA ALA A 310 -16.60 -7.20 20.93
C ALA A 310 -16.19 -6.84 19.46
N PHE A 311 -14.93 -7.07 19.08
CA PHE A 311 -14.41 -6.77 17.75
C PHE A 311 -14.50 -7.97 16.80
N GLN A 312 -14.39 -9.20 17.31
CA GLN A 312 -14.49 -10.44 16.55
C GLN A 312 -15.44 -11.40 17.28
N PRO A 313 -16.76 -11.25 17.06
CA PRO A 313 -17.76 -12.08 17.74
C PRO A 313 -17.85 -13.52 17.22
N THR A 314 -17.36 -13.77 15.99
CA THR A 314 -17.45 -15.06 15.31
C THR A 314 -16.17 -15.36 14.53
N GLN A 315 -15.88 -16.65 14.31
CA GLN A 315 -14.84 -17.08 13.38
C GLN A 315 -15.23 -16.76 11.93
N ASP A 316 -14.25 -16.65 11.04
CA ASP A 316 -14.44 -16.28 9.64
C ASP A 316 -14.84 -17.48 8.76
N ARG A 317 -14.32 -18.67 9.03
CA ARG A 317 -14.48 -19.86 8.22
C ARG A 317 -15.93 -20.22 7.86
N PRO A 318 -16.93 -20.19 8.77
CA PRO A 318 -18.31 -20.47 8.41
C PRO A 318 -18.90 -19.55 7.34
N TYR A 319 -18.44 -18.28 7.29
CA TYR A 319 -18.87 -17.31 6.28
C TYR A 319 -18.16 -17.50 4.95
N VAL A 320 -16.90 -17.95 4.96
CA VAL A 320 -16.20 -18.41 3.76
C VAL A 320 -16.96 -19.59 3.15
N ASP A 321 -17.33 -20.62 3.94
CA ASP A 321 -18.07 -21.78 3.49
C ASP A 321 -19.44 -21.42 2.88
N GLN A 322 -20.12 -20.40 3.42
CA GLN A 322 -21.35 -19.86 2.81
C GLN A 322 -21.08 -19.29 1.41
N VAL A 323 -20.03 -18.50 1.21
CA VAL A 323 -19.69 -17.97 -0.13
C VAL A 323 -19.37 -19.11 -1.09
N LEU A 324 -18.63 -20.12 -0.63
CA LEU A 324 -18.28 -21.31 -1.43
C LEU A 324 -19.51 -22.10 -1.88
N SER A 325 -20.60 -22.06 -1.10
CA SER A 325 -21.84 -22.73 -1.47
C SER A 325 -22.67 -21.97 -2.53
N LEU A 326 -22.39 -20.69 -2.73
CA LEU A 326 -23.14 -19.80 -3.63
C LEU A 326 -22.52 -19.69 -5.02
N TYR A 327 -21.22 -19.82 -5.13
CA TYR A 327 -20.45 -19.54 -6.35
C TYR A 327 -19.58 -20.75 -6.74
N PRO A 328 -19.36 -21.00 -8.05
CA PRO A 328 -18.51 -22.08 -8.54
C PRO A 328 -17.01 -21.72 -8.37
N LEU A 329 -16.50 -21.86 -7.17
CA LEU A 329 -15.15 -21.46 -6.78
C LEU A 329 -14.24 -22.68 -6.56
N HIS A 330 -12.97 -22.55 -6.98
CA HIS A 330 -11.90 -23.37 -6.45
C HIS A 330 -11.33 -22.68 -5.21
N HIS A 331 -11.29 -23.35 -4.06
CA HIS A 331 -10.86 -22.72 -2.81
C HIS A 331 -9.71 -23.46 -2.13
N THR A 332 -8.79 -22.66 -1.56
CA THR A 332 -7.67 -23.17 -0.77
C THR A 332 -7.62 -22.44 0.57
N TYR A 333 -7.74 -23.21 1.67
CA TYR A 333 -7.46 -22.72 3.01
C TYR A 333 -5.96 -22.79 3.29
N LEU A 334 -5.38 -21.70 3.76
CA LEU A 334 -3.98 -21.59 4.15
C LEU A 334 -3.88 -21.26 5.64
N GLU A 335 -2.99 -21.95 6.33
CA GLU A 335 -2.76 -21.76 7.77
C GLU A 335 -1.27 -21.49 8.02
N CYS A 336 -0.99 -20.62 9.00
CA CYS A 336 0.35 -20.27 9.47
C CYS A 336 0.50 -20.63 10.94
N ASP A 337 1.59 -21.24 11.33
CA ASP A 337 1.88 -21.47 12.74
C ASP A 337 2.63 -20.26 13.37
N GLU A 338 2.67 -20.25 14.70
CA GLU A 338 3.22 -19.13 15.46
C GLU A 338 4.75 -19.03 15.37
N ALA A 339 5.44 -20.14 15.10
CA ALA A 339 6.90 -20.15 14.95
C ALA A 339 7.29 -19.53 13.60
N ASP A 340 6.63 -19.97 12.51
CA ASP A 340 6.80 -19.41 11.16
C ASP A 340 6.49 -17.91 11.18
N LEU A 341 5.39 -17.50 11.84
CA LEU A 341 5.01 -16.09 11.98
C LEU A 341 6.11 -15.27 12.65
N ALA A 342 6.68 -15.76 13.76
CA ALA A 342 7.70 -15.05 14.51
C ALA A 342 9.05 -14.97 13.77
N GLU A 343 9.38 -15.95 12.92
CA GLU A 343 10.56 -15.90 12.06
C GLU A 343 10.41 -14.89 10.92
N LEU A 344 9.20 -14.73 10.39
CA LEU A 344 8.93 -13.79 9.30
C LEU A 344 8.96 -12.32 9.72
N LEU A 345 8.98 -11.98 11.02
CA LEU A 345 9.06 -10.58 11.48
C LEU A 345 10.26 -9.82 10.90
N GLY A 346 11.44 -10.45 10.86
CA GLY A 346 12.64 -9.85 10.27
C GLY A 346 12.56 -9.76 8.74
N GLN A 347 11.96 -10.73 8.07
CA GLN A 347 11.74 -10.70 6.63
C GLN A 347 10.72 -9.61 6.25
N ALA A 348 9.71 -9.35 7.09
CA ALA A 348 8.77 -8.26 6.89
C ALA A 348 9.47 -6.88 6.94
N VAL A 349 10.50 -6.71 7.76
CA VAL A 349 11.36 -5.49 7.75
C VAL A 349 12.13 -5.37 6.44
N TRP A 350 12.74 -6.46 5.96
CA TRP A 350 13.45 -6.44 4.67
C TRP A 350 12.50 -6.11 3.51
N MET A 351 11.33 -6.72 3.50
CA MET A 351 10.33 -6.49 2.48
C MET A 351 9.93 -5.01 2.39
N LYS A 352 9.73 -4.37 3.54
CA LYS A 352 9.21 -2.99 3.65
C LYS A 352 10.30 -1.93 3.70
N ASP A 353 11.55 -2.30 4.00
CA ASP A 353 12.69 -1.45 4.37
C ASP A 353 12.50 -0.67 5.68
N LEU A 354 11.44 -0.97 6.42
CA LEU A 354 11.02 -0.27 7.64
C LEU A 354 10.32 -1.23 8.61
N PRO A 355 10.28 -0.92 9.91
CA PRO A 355 9.33 -1.55 10.83
C PRO A 355 7.89 -1.30 10.37
N GLY A 356 7.03 -2.31 10.50
CA GLY A 356 5.66 -2.27 10.00
C GLY A 356 4.61 -2.71 11.02
N MET A 357 3.49 -3.28 10.51
CA MET A 357 2.39 -3.78 11.34
C MET A 357 2.67 -5.19 11.89
N THR A 358 3.91 -5.48 12.21
CA THR A 358 4.40 -6.68 12.92
C THR A 358 3.85 -8.02 12.38
N ASP A 359 3.12 -8.76 13.19
CA ASP A 359 2.48 -10.03 12.85
C ASP A 359 1.45 -9.91 11.71
N VAL A 360 0.80 -8.76 11.57
CA VAL A 360 -0.12 -8.50 10.45
C VAL A 360 0.64 -8.47 9.11
N ASP A 361 1.80 -7.80 9.06
CA ASP A 361 2.66 -7.79 7.88
C ASP A 361 3.30 -9.18 7.64
N ALA A 362 3.80 -9.82 8.71
CA ALA A 362 4.45 -11.12 8.62
C ALA A 362 3.49 -12.23 8.15
N SER A 363 2.26 -12.24 8.66
CA SER A 363 1.25 -13.23 8.23
C SER A 363 0.77 -12.99 6.80
N LEU A 364 0.61 -11.73 6.39
CA LEU A 364 0.26 -11.41 5.00
C LEU A 364 1.41 -11.76 4.04
N LEU A 365 2.66 -11.55 4.45
CA LEU A 365 3.84 -11.99 3.71
C LEU A 365 3.85 -13.51 3.50
N TYR A 366 3.58 -14.30 4.55
CA TYR A 366 3.43 -15.75 4.47
C TYR A 366 2.32 -16.14 3.48
N PHE A 367 1.14 -15.55 3.66
CA PHE A 367 -0.04 -15.82 2.84
C PHE A 367 0.22 -15.54 1.36
N CYS A 368 0.78 -14.37 1.02
CA CYS A 368 1.11 -14.00 -0.34
C CYS A 368 2.14 -14.97 -0.97
N GLY A 369 3.12 -15.44 -0.21
CA GLY A 369 4.08 -16.42 -0.67
C GLY A 369 3.45 -17.78 -1.03
N ARG A 370 2.42 -18.21 -0.28
CA ARG A 370 1.66 -19.42 -0.58
C ARG A 370 0.76 -19.24 -1.80
N VAL A 371 0.04 -18.11 -1.89
CA VAL A 371 -0.81 -17.79 -3.05
C VAL A 371 0.01 -17.71 -4.34
N ARG A 372 1.22 -17.13 -4.27
CA ARG A 372 2.10 -16.99 -5.44
C ARG A 372 2.49 -18.32 -6.09
N GLN A 373 2.47 -19.41 -5.36
CA GLN A 373 2.71 -20.76 -5.91
C GLN A 373 1.63 -21.20 -6.91
N HIS A 374 0.47 -20.54 -6.90
CA HIS A 374 -0.69 -20.88 -7.72
C HIS A 374 -1.03 -19.76 -8.73
N ASN A 375 -0.95 -18.49 -8.31
CA ASN A 375 -1.41 -17.35 -9.09
C ASN A 375 -0.38 -16.21 -9.07
N LYS A 376 -0.37 -15.39 -10.14
CA LYS A 376 0.44 -14.16 -10.23
C LYS A 376 -0.36 -12.89 -9.90
N VAL A 377 -1.68 -12.95 -9.94
CA VAL A 377 -2.59 -11.82 -9.74
C VAL A 377 -3.68 -12.19 -8.75
N ALA A 378 -3.92 -11.33 -7.76
CA ALA A 378 -4.97 -11.49 -6.77
C ALA A 378 -5.80 -10.21 -6.62
N LEU A 379 -7.13 -10.35 -6.58
CA LEU A 379 -8.04 -9.28 -6.17
C LEU A 379 -8.20 -9.31 -4.64
N THR A 380 -8.26 -8.12 -4.03
CA THR A 380 -8.41 -7.99 -2.57
C THR A 380 -9.59 -7.08 -2.21
N GLY A 381 -10.12 -7.25 -1.00
CA GLY A 381 -11.14 -6.37 -0.43
C GLY A 381 -10.57 -5.14 0.31
N GLU A 382 -9.27 -4.88 0.20
CA GLU A 382 -8.63 -3.71 0.85
C GLU A 382 -9.26 -2.39 0.38
N CYS A 383 -9.20 -1.38 1.24
CA CYS A 383 -9.74 -0.04 1.07
C CYS A 383 -11.26 0.12 1.24
N ALA A 384 -12.03 -0.96 1.35
CA ALA A 384 -13.48 -0.84 1.56
C ALA A 384 -13.83 -0.17 2.90
N ASP A 385 -13.14 -0.54 3.97
CA ASP A 385 -13.36 0.06 5.29
C ASP A 385 -13.03 1.56 5.30
N GLU A 386 -12.00 1.95 4.57
CA GLU A 386 -11.50 3.33 4.48
C GLU A 386 -12.51 4.25 3.79
N ILE A 387 -13.13 3.78 2.71
CA ILE A 387 -14.01 4.61 1.88
C ILE A 387 -15.48 4.56 2.33
N PHE A 388 -15.92 3.44 2.92
CA PHE A 388 -17.29 3.28 3.43
C PHE A 388 -17.43 3.56 4.93
N GLY A 389 -16.34 3.82 5.65
CA GLY A 389 -16.38 4.12 7.08
C GLY A 389 -16.58 2.90 7.98
N GLY A 390 -15.83 1.81 7.73
CA GLY A 390 -15.94 0.56 8.46
C GLY A 390 -15.27 0.52 9.83
N TYR A 391 -14.49 1.53 10.20
CA TYR A 391 -13.73 1.55 11.47
C TYR A 391 -14.46 2.28 12.60
N PRO A 392 -14.20 1.94 13.88
CA PRO A 392 -14.84 2.56 15.04
C PRO A 392 -14.70 4.07 15.11
N TRP A 393 -13.62 4.64 14.63
CA TRP A 393 -13.39 6.10 14.62
C TRP A 393 -14.29 6.89 13.66
N PHE A 394 -15.06 6.22 12.81
CA PHE A 394 -16.07 6.87 12.00
C PHE A 394 -17.42 7.01 12.73
N TYR A 395 -17.74 6.14 13.69
CA TYR A 395 -19.07 6.11 14.33
C TYR A 395 -19.06 6.18 15.87
N ARG A 396 -17.94 5.91 16.54
CA ARG A 396 -17.82 6.09 17.99
C ARG A 396 -17.47 7.54 18.32
N PRO A 397 -18.30 8.28 19.09
CA PRO A 397 -18.08 9.71 19.37
C PRO A 397 -16.76 10.01 20.06
N ASP A 398 -16.31 9.13 20.98
CA ASP A 398 -15.04 9.27 21.71
C ASP A 398 -13.82 9.21 20.77
N LEU A 399 -13.86 8.38 19.72
CA LEU A 399 -12.80 8.26 18.74
C LEU A 399 -12.92 9.29 17.61
N LEU A 400 -14.14 9.56 17.15
CA LEU A 400 -14.40 10.57 16.12
C LEU A 400 -13.90 11.95 16.54
N ASN A 401 -14.13 12.32 17.81
CA ASN A 401 -13.75 13.62 18.35
C ASN A 401 -12.40 13.63 19.06
N ALA A 402 -11.61 12.57 18.95
CA ALA A 402 -10.26 12.52 19.50
C ALA A 402 -9.36 13.60 18.86
N ASP A 403 -8.57 14.28 19.69
CA ASP A 403 -7.63 15.30 19.24
C ASP A 403 -6.30 14.65 18.85
N GLY A 404 -6.22 14.16 17.63
CA GLY A 404 -5.08 13.42 17.05
C GLY A 404 -5.51 12.47 15.96
N PHE A 405 -4.57 11.66 15.44
CA PHE A 405 -4.88 10.63 14.47
C PHE A 405 -5.80 9.57 15.09
N PRO A 406 -7.01 9.33 14.56
CA PRO A 406 -8.02 8.50 15.24
C PRO A 406 -7.59 7.07 15.55
N TRP A 407 -6.67 6.51 14.75
CA TRP A 407 -6.14 5.15 14.93
C TRP A 407 -4.93 5.08 15.88
N SER A 408 -4.45 6.22 16.40
CA SER A 408 -3.20 6.30 17.17
C SER A 408 -3.12 7.58 18.02
N PHE A 409 -4.24 8.04 18.59
CA PHE A 409 -4.29 9.28 19.36
C PHE A 409 -3.63 9.16 20.75
N ASP A 410 -3.52 7.96 21.32
CA ASP A 410 -2.86 7.71 22.61
C ASP A 410 -1.35 7.48 22.45
N LEU A 411 -0.59 8.58 22.44
CA LEU A 411 0.87 8.50 22.31
C LEU A 411 1.53 7.83 23.55
N SER A 412 0.89 7.86 24.73
CA SER A 412 1.43 7.22 25.93
C SER A 412 1.59 5.71 25.77
N ALA A 413 0.69 5.10 24.98
CA ALA A 413 0.78 3.69 24.62
C ALA A 413 2.05 3.38 23.82
N ARG A 414 2.39 4.24 22.86
CA ARG A 414 3.56 4.06 21.98
C ARG A 414 4.88 4.27 22.69
N THR A 415 4.91 5.15 23.68
CA THR A 415 6.10 5.50 24.47
C THR A 415 6.26 4.65 25.73
N ALA A 416 5.36 3.72 26.00
CA ALA A 416 5.30 2.97 27.26
C ALA A 416 6.62 2.24 27.61
N LEU A 417 7.34 1.75 26.61
CA LEU A 417 8.61 1.02 26.77
C LEU A 417 9.85 1.88 26.50
N LEU A 418 9.68 3.15 26.11
CA LEU A 418 10.80 4.05 25.84
C LEU A 418 11.36 4.66 27.13
N ASN A 419 12.65 4.94 27.14
CA ASN A 419 13.29 5.67 28.21
C ASN A 419 13.01 7.18 28.12
N GLN A 420 13.16 7.88 29.25
CA GLN A 420 12.81 9.30 29.35
C GLN A 420 13.70 10.21 28.49
N GLU A 421 14.97 9.85 28.30
CA GLU A 421 15.88 10.58 27.43
C GLU A 421 15.41 10.56 25.98
N THR A 422 15.01 9.38 25.49
CA THR A 422 14.43 9.20 24.14
C THR A 422 13.17 10.05 23.96
N ILE A 423 12.23 9.96 24.91
CA ILE A 423 10.96 10.70 24.83
C ILE A 423 11.24 12.21 24.75
N SER A 424 12.12 12.72 25.61
CA SER A 424 12.45 14.14 25.64
C SER A 424 13.23 14.60 24.42
N ARG A 425 14.20 13.80 23.96
CA ARG A 425 15.07 14.14 22.80
C ARG A 425 14.30 14.13 21.49
N LEU A 426 13.38 13.17 21.32
CA LEU A 426 12.59 13.04 20.11
C LEU A 426 11.42 14.03 20.05
N ASP A 427 10.98 14.58 21.19
CA ASP A 427 9.77 15.44 21.25
C ASP A 427 8.62 14.84 20.42
N LEU A 428 8.27 13.58 20.73
CA LEU A 428 7.30 12.83 19.93
C LEU A 428 5.91 13.48 19.94
N GLU A 429 5.53 14.11 21.06
CA GLU A 429 4.24 14.79 21.18
C GLU A 429 4.16 15.99 20.24
N GLY A 430 5.16 16.88 20.26
CA GLY A 430 5.24 18.03 19.38
C GLY A 430 5.30 17.62 17.92
N TYR A 431 6.08 16.57 17.61
CA TYR A 431 6.21 16.06 16.24
C TYR A 431 4.88 15.51 15.69
N VAL A 432 4.23 14.60 16.41
CA VAL A 432 2.95 13.99 15.99
C VAL A 432 1.87 15.07 15.86
N ARG A 433 1.83 16.01 16.81
CA ARG A 433 0.90 17.15 16.78
C ARG A 433 1.08 18.00 15.53
N SER A 434 2.31 18.38 15.22
CA SER A 434 2.63 19.18 14.02
C SER A 434 2.20 18.46 12.73
N ARG A 435 2.42 17.13 12.64
CA ARG A 435 1.99 16.35 11.47
C ARG A 435 0.47 16.27 11.35
N TYR A 436 -0.21 16.09 12.46
CA TYR A 436 -1.67 16.08 12.51
C TYR A 436 -2.28 17.43 12.09
N GLU A 437 -1.80 18.54 12.64
CA GLU A 437 -2.27 19.89 12.31
C GLU A 437 -1.99 20.24 10.84
N THR A 438 -0.82 19.89 10.32
CA THR A 438 -0.49 20.05 8.90
C THR A 438 -1.49 19.27 8.03
N ALA A 439 -1.78 18.01 8.38
CA ALA A 439 -2.72 17.19 7.63
C ALA A 439 -4.17 17.73 7.69
N LEU A 440 -4.60 18.30 8.82
CA LEU A 440 -5.90 18.99 8.93
C LEU A 440 -5.97 20.23 8.03
N GLY A 441 -4.86 20.95 7.90
CA GLY A 441 -4.78 22.13 7.00
C GLY A 441 -4.92 21.81 5.51
N GLU A 442 -4.72 20.55 5.12
CA GLU A 442 -4.88 20.08 3.74
C GLU A 442 -6.32 19.61 3.41
N VAL A 443 -7.20 19.50 4.40
CA VAL A 443 -8.56 18.96 4.21
C VAL A 443 -9.42 19.92 3.38
N PRO A 444 -9.98 19.48 2.24
CA PRO A 444 -10.94 20.30 1.50
C PRO A 444 -12.28 20.34 2.24
N HIS A 445 -12.86 21.53 2.40
CA HIS A 445 -14.13 21.77 3.08
C HIS A 445 -15.19 22.36 2.16
N LEU A 446 -16.46 22.12 2.46
CA LEU A 446 -17.57 22.80 1.81
C LEU A 446 -17.96 24.08 2.59
N PRO A 447 -18.37 25.14 1.89
CA PRO A 447 -18.98 26.30 2.54
C PRO A 447 -20.26 25.88 3.31
N GLY A 448 -20.36 26.29 4.56
CA GLY A 448 -21.56 26.03 5.35
C GLY A 448 -21.66 24.67 6.03
N GLU A 449 -20.67 23.81 5.93
CA GLU A 449 -20.61 22.57 6.72
C GLU A 449 -20.78 22.86 8.23
N ASN A 450 -21.62 22.08 8.89
CA ASN A 450 -21.67 22.11 10.36
C ASN A 450 -20.44 21.42 10.97
N GLN A 451 -20.27 21.57 12.29
CA GLN A 451 -19.08 21.06 12.97
C GLN A 451 -18.94 19.52 12.89
N GLU A 452 -20.04 18.79 12.93
CA GLU A 452 -20.01 17.32 12.83
C GLU A 452 -19.65 16.84 11.43
N GLU A 453 -20.26 17.41 10.40
CA GLU A 453 -19.93 17.12 8.99
C GLU A 453 -18.46 17.44 8.68
N ARG A 454 -18.00 18.60 9.15
CA ARG A 454 -16.60 19.01 9.02
C ARG A 454 -15.67 17.97 9.68
N ARG A 455 -15.96 17.55 10.91
CA ARG A 455 -15.14 16.56 11.61
C ARG A 455 -15.12 15.20 10.91
N ARG A 456 -16.25 14.74 10.39
CA ARG A 456 -16.33 13.50 9.61
C ARG A 456 -15.52 13.57 8.32
N ARG A 457 -15.52 14.71 7.65
CA ARG A 457 -14.71 14.96 6.46
C ARG A 457 -13.21 14.94 6.80
N GLU A 458 -12.81 15.58 7.89
CA GLU A 458 -11.44 15.55 8.40
C GLU A 458 -10.98 14.12 8.67
N VAL A 459 -11.76 13.33 9.41
CA VAL A 459 -11.43 11.93 9.70
C VAL A 459 -11.37 11.10 8.42
N SER A 460 -12.29 11.30 7.47
CA SER A 460 -12.26 10.61 6.17
C SER A 460 -11.00 10.95 5.38
N TYR A 461 -10.62 12.22 5.31
CA TYR A 461 -9.41 12.67 4.62
C TYR A 461 -8.14 12.08 5.26
N LEU A 462 -8.01 12.20 6.58
CA LEU A 462 -6.88 11.63 7.33
C LEU A 462 -6.78 10.12 7.10
N ASN A 463 -7.93 9.43 7.14
CA ASN A 463 -7.99 7.99 6.92
C ASN A 463 -7.51 7.61 5.50
N LEU A 464 -7.95 8.32 4.46
CA LEU A 464 -7.55 8.09 3.08
C LEU A 464 -6.07 8.42 2.82
N ARG A 465 -5.58 9.53 3.39
CA ARG A 465 -4.23 10.04 3.11
C ARG A 465 -3.13 9.43 3.97
N TRP A 466 -3.47 8.80 5.12
CA TRP A 466 -2.50 8.26 6.07
C TRP A 466 -2.74 6.78 6.34
N PHE A 467 -3.88 6.41 6.91
CA PHE A 467 -4.13 5.02 7.31
C PHE A 467 -4.25 4.09 6.12
N MET A 468 -5.04 4.45 5.12
CA MET A 468 -5.17 3.69 3.87
C MET A 468 -3.83 3.54 3.14
N GLN A 469 -2.98 4.60 3.15
CA GLN A 469 -1.63 4.51 2.56
C GLN A 469 -0.78 3.43 3.24
N THR A 470 -0.88 3.29 4.58
CA THR A 470 -0.20 2.24 5.33
C THR A 470 -0.64 0.85 4.88
N LEU A 471 -1.94 0.67 4.63
CA LEU A 471 -2.50 -0.61 4.19
C LEU A 471 -2.17 -0.93 2.73
N LEU A 472 -2.21 0.07 1.85
CA LEU A 472 -1.81 -0.08 0.44
C LEU A 472 -0.32 -0.42 0.31
N ASP A 473 0.56 0.29 1.04
CA ASP A 473 1.99 -0.02 1.11
C ASP A 473 2.23 -1.43 1.66
N ARG A 474 1.53 -1.81 2.74
CA ARG A 474 1.56 -3.18 3.27
C ARG A 474 1.20 -4.20 2.20
N MET A 475 0.05 -4.02 1.52
CA MET A 475 -0.43 -4.97 0.52
C MET A 475 0.53 -5.11 -0.66
N ASP A 476 1.01 -3.99 -1.22
CA ASP A 476 1.98 -4.01 -2.33
C ASP A 476 3.29 -4.68 -1.90
N ARG A 477 3.86 -4.28 -0.75
CA ARG A 477 5.17 -4.75 -0.33
C ARG A 477 5.16 -6.25 0.04
N THR A 478 4.12 -6.73 0.75
CA THR A 478 4.00 -8.15 1.11
C THR A 478 3.76 -9.05 -0.10
N SER A 479 2.91 -8.63 -1.01
CA SER A 479 2.61 -9.43 -2.20
C SER A 479 3.76 -9.42 -3.20
N MET A 480 4.37 -8.24 -3.42
CA MET A 480 5.47 -8.11 -4.37
C MET A 480 6.79 -8.70 -3.87
N ALA A 481 6.96 -8.93 -2.56
CA ALA A 481 8.09 -9.71 -2.05
C ALA A 481 8.20 -11.10 -2.70
N TRP A 482 7.12 -11.61 -3.23
CA TRP A 482 7.02 -12.90 -3.90
C TRP A 482 6.70 -12.79 -5.40
N GLY A 483 6.56 -11.60 -5.95
CA GLY A 483 6.10 -11.40 -7.32
C GLY A 483 4.63 -11.79 -7.50
N LEU A 484 3.77 -11.43 -6.55
CA LEU A 484 2.31 -11.51 -6.62
C LEU A 484 1.73 -10.11 -6.79
N GLU A 485 0.95 -9.87 -7.84
CA GLU A 485 0.24 -8.62 -8.02
C GLU A 485 -1.06 -8.59 -7.23
N ALA A 486 -1.13 -7.79 -6.17
CA ALA A 486 -2.39 -7.50 -5.50
C ALA A 486 -3.07 -6.28 -6.15
N ARG A 487 -4.31 -6.47 -6.59
CA ARG A 487 -5.21 -5.43 -7.11
C ARG A 487 -6.23 -5.05 -6.05
N VAL A 488 -6.60 -3.77 -6.04
CA VAL A 488 -7.43 -3.17 -4.98
C VAL A 488 -8.64 -2.45 -5.59
N PRO A 489 -9.70 -3.16 -5.97
CA PRO A 489 -10.83 -2.58 -6.70
C PRO A 489 -11.52 -1.43 -5.97
N PHE A 490 -11.56 -1.44 -4.65
CA PHE A 490 -12.10 -0.33 -3.85
C PHE A 490 -11.25 0.94 -3.91
N ALA A 491 -9.97 0.83 -4.29
CA ALA A 491 -9.09 1.98 -4.52
C ALA A 491 -9.18 2.54 -5.95
N ASP A 492 -10.28 2.35 -6.67
CA ASP A 492 -10.56 3.10 -7.88
C ASP A 492 -10.90 4.55 -7.49
N HIS A 493 -10.15 5.50 -8.06
CA HIS A 493 -10.30 6.92 -7.72
C HIS A 493 -11.74 7.43 -7.93
N ARG A 494 -12.49 6.90 -8.91
CA ARG A 494 -13.88 7.28 -9.18
C ARG A 494 -14.80 6.91 -8.02
N ILE A 495 -14.53 5.74 -7.39
CA ILE A 495 -15.25 5.29 -6.20
C ILE A 495 -14.88 6.18 -5.02
N VAL A 496 -13.60 6.43 -4.82
CA VAL A 496 -13.09 7.25 -3.70
C VAL A 496 -13.61 8.68 -3.78
N GLU A 497 -13.53 9.33 -4.95
CA GLU A 497 -14.04 10.68 -5.18
C GLU A 497 -15.55 10.78 -4.92
N TYR A 498 -16.31 9.79 -5.38
CA TYR A 498 -17.75 9.74 -5.19
C TYR A 498 -18.09 9.56 -3.70
N LEU A 499 -17.54 8.51 -3.08
CA LEU A 499 -17.86 8.17 -1.69
C LEU A 499 -17.33 9.20 -0.68
N TYR A 500 -16.24 9.91 -0.98
CA TYR A 500 -15.76 10.99 -0.12
C TYR A 500 -16.82 12.06 0.13
N ASN A 501 -17.69 12.28 -0.85
CA ASN A 501 -18.73 13.30 -0.83
C ASN A 501 -20.11 12.77 -0.44
N VAL A 502 -20.31 11.46 -0.32
CA VAL A 502 -21.58 10.87 0.15
C VAL A 502 -21.76 11.17 1.65
N PRO A 503 -22.94 11.71 2.06
CA PRO A 503 -23.25 11.97 3.47
C PRO A 503 -23.13 10.74 4.35
N TRP A 504 -22.75 10.97 5.61
CA TRP A 504 -22.50 9.88 6.57
C TRP A 504 -23.74 9.01 6.82
N GLU A 505 -24.93 9.63 6.93
CA GLU A 505 -26.19 8.94 7.14
C GLU A 505 -26.57 7.96 6.04
N MET A 506 -26.00 8.11 4.83
CA MET A 506 -26.15 7.13 3.74
C MET A 506 -25.19 5.95 3.88
N LYS A 507 -24.03 6.15 4.54
CA LYS A 507 -23.00 5.12 4.75
C LYS A 507 -23.23 4.29 6.01
N TYR A 508 -23.86 4.88 7.04
CA TYR A 508 -24.08 4.28 8.34
C TYR A 508 -25.57 4.37 8.68
N GLN A 509 -26.23 3.24 8.76
CA GLN A 509 -27.68 3.18 9.05
C GLN A 509 -27.99 2.11 10.08
N ASN A 510 -28.93 2.38 10.97
CA ASN A 510 -29.41 1.43 11.97
C ASN A 510 -28.31 0.82 12.86
N GLY A 511 -27.26 1.57 13.14
CA GLY A 511 -26.12 1.10 13.92
C GLY A 511 -25.18 0.15 13.16
N MET A 512 -25.31 0.09 11.83
CA MET A 512 -24.52 -0.78 10.96
C MET A 512 -23.57 0.04 10.08
N GLU A 513 -22.28 -0.27 10.18
CA GLU A 513 -21.24 0.28 9.30
C GLU A 513 -21.35 -0.26 7.87
N LYS A 514 -20.87 0.52 6.91
CA LYS A 514 -20.88 0.19 5.47
C LYS A 514 -22.29 -0.14 4.92
N ALA A 515 -23.34 0.48 5.48
CA ALA A 515 -24.72 0.22 5.07
C ALA A 515 -24.94 0.43 3.57
N LEU A 516 -24.31 1.45 2.98
CA LEU A 516 -24.37 1.72 1.54
C LEU A 516 -23.75 0.58 0.70
N LEU A 517 -22.60 0.02 1.12
CA LEU A 517 -22.00 -1.13 0.42
C LEU A 517 -22.91 -2.35 0.48
N ARG A 518 -23.48 -2.62 1.66
CA ARG A 518 -24.41 -3.75 1.88
C ARG A 518 -25.63 -3.64 0.99
N GLU A 519 -26.19 -2.46 0.90
CA GLU A 519 -27.37 -2.17 0.05
C GLU A 519 -27.04 -2.25 -1.44
N ALA A 520 -25.90 -1.67 -1.87
CA ALA A 520 -25.45 -1.71 -3.26
C ALA A 520 -25.12 -3.12 -3.78
N CYS A 521 -24.89 -4.07 -2.87
CA CYS A 521 -24.52 -5.45 -3.20
C CYS A 521 -25.57 -6.48 -2.70
N ARG A 522 -26.79 -6.04 -2.43
CA ARG A 522 -27.87 -6.87 -1.87
C ARG A 522 -28.20 -8.10 -2.73
N ASP A 523 -28.06 -8.00 -4.03
CA ASP A 523 -28.32 -9.06 -5.00
C ASP A 523 -27.20 -10.11 -5.10
N LEU A 524 -26.03 -9.87 -4.47
CA LEU A 524 -24.89 -10.76 -4.58
C LEU A 524 -24.80 -11.78 -3.44
N LEU A 525 -25.22 -11.42 -2.25
CA LEU A 525 -24.96 -12.20 -1.04
C LEU A 525 -26.25 -12.33 -0.20
N PRO A 526 -26.43 -13.46 0.51
CA PRO A 526 -27.57 -13.62 1.41
C PRO A 526 -27.47 -12.66 2.61
N SER A 527 -28.62 -12.39 3.23
CA SER A 527 -28.74 -11.42 4.33
C SER A 527 -27.77 -11.68 5.49
N GLU A 528 -27.51 -12.94 5.83
CA GLU A 528 -26.60 -13.32 6.90
C GLU A 528 -25.15 -12.87 6.65
N LEU A 529 -24.67 -12.96 5.40
CA LEU A 529 -23.36 -12.45 4.97
C LEU A 529 -23.36 -10.93 4.85
N LEU A 530 -24.41 -10.37 4.22
CA LEU A 530 -24.52 -8.93 4.00
C LEU A 530 -24.51 -8.16 5.33
N TRP A 531 -25.24 -8.65 6.35
CA TRP A 531 -25.40 -7.94 7.62
C TRP A 531 -24.51 -8.49 8.74
N ARG A 532 -23.52 -9.32 8.40
CA ARG A 532 -22.47 -9.72 9.34
C ARG A 532 -21.75 -8.48 9.86
N LYS A 533 -21.52 -8.42 11.18
CA LYS A 533 -20.66 -7.38 11.77
C LYS A 533 -19.23 -7.53 11.27
N LYS A 534 -18.54 -6.39 11.13
CA LYS A 534 -17.14 -6.38 10.73
C LYS A 534 -16.29 -7.30 11.62
N SER A 535 -15.50 -8.14 10.98
CA SER A 535 -14.41 -8.90 11.61
C SER A 535 -13.08 -8.28 11.16
N PRO A 536 -12.12 -8.04 12.07
CA PRO A 536 -10.80 -7.56 11.70
C PRO A 536 -10.00 -8.67 10.99
N TYR A 537 -8.84 -8.31 10.44
CA TYR A 537 -7.87 -9.28 9.93
C TYR A 537 -7.53 -10.31 11.02
N PRO A 538 -7.37 -11.61 10.69
CA PRO A 538 -7.05 -12.65 11.66
C PRO A 538 -5.79 -12.31 12.47
N LYS A 539 -5.81 -12.63 13.76
CA LYS A 539 -4.66 -12.53 14.66
C LYS A 539 -4.44 -13.86 15.36
N PRO A 540 -3.20 -14.18 15.77
CA PRO A 540 -2.94 -15.39 16.53
C PRO A 540 -3.56 -15.27 17.93
N TYR A 541 -4.47 -16.19 18.27
CA TYR A 541 -5.07 -16.31 19.62
C TYR A 541 -4.26 -17.20 20.55
N SER A 542 -3.34 -17.99 19.99
CA SER A 542 -2.47 -18.89 20.73
C SER A 542 -1.53 -18.13 21.67
N PRO A 543 -1.41 -18.54 22.96
CA PRO A 543 -0.45 -17.94 23.88
C PRO A 543 1.01 -18.23 23.51
N TRP A 544 1.26 -19.17 22.63
CA TRP A 544 2.62 -19.54 22.21
C TRP A 544 3.31 -18.44 21.42
N TYR A 545 2.57 -17.72 20.58
CA TYR A 545 3.13 -16.58 19.85
C TYR A 545 3.72 -15.52 20.79
N GLU A 546 2.97 -15.13 21.82
CA GLU A 546 3.44 -14.18 22.83
C GLU A 546 4.71 -14.68 23.54
N GLN A 547 4.73 -15.97 23.93
CA GLN A 547 5.90 -16.58 24.56
C GLN A 547 7.13 -16.58 23.66
N ILE A 548 6.97 -16.77 22.35
CA ILE A 548 8.06 -16.69 21.38
C ILE A 548 8.59 -15.25 21.33
N LEU A 549 7.71 -14.25 21.24
CA LEU A 549 8.10 -12.84 21.22
C LEU A 549 8.84 -12.43 22.49
N VAL A 550 8.35 -12.85 23.65
CA VAL A 550 9.00 -12.59 24.95
C VAL A 550 10.42 -13.15 24.95
N ARG A 551 10.60 -14.42 24.55
CA ARG A 551 11.95 -15.04 24.48
C ARG A 551 12.88 -14.33 23.49
N LYS A 552 12.38 -13.98 22.29
CA LYS A 552 13.16 -13.23 21.29
C LYS A 552 13.60 -11.87 21.85
N PHE A 553 12.72 -11.15 22.53
CA PHE A 553 13.09 -9.83 23.08
C PHE A 553 13.99 -9.93 24.31
N GLN A 554 13.83 -10.95 25.14
CA GLN A 554 14.79 -11.25 26.23
C GLN A 554 16.22 -11.51 25.68
N ALA A 555 16.32 -12.20 24.53
CA ALA A 555 17.61 -12.37 23.86
C ALA A 555 18.20 -11.03 23.36
N VAL A 556 17.36 -10.15 22.82
CA VAL A 556 17.79 -8.78 22.45
C VAL A 556 18.23 -8.00 23.68
N MET A 557 17.53 -8.09 24.81
CA MET A 557 17.90 -7.41 26.06
C MET A 557 19.20 -7.94 26.67
N ALA A 558 19.59 -9.17 26.35
CA ALA A 558 20.86 -9.78 26.80
C ALA A 558 22.04 -9.44 25.86
N ASP A 559 21.79 -8.91 24.67
CA ASP A 559 22.80 -8.49 23.70
C ASP A 559 23.16 -7.01 23.91
N PRO A 560 24.34 -6.68 24.51
CA PRO A 560 24.71 -5.29 24.76
C PRO A 560 24.89 -4.45 23.48
N GLU A 561 25.12 -5.11 22.34
CA GLU A 561 25.28 -4.47 21.04
C GLU A 561 23.94 -4.27 20.30
N ALA A 562 22.81 -4.67 20.88
CA ALA A 562 21.51 -4.51 20.26
C ALA A 562 21.11 -3.01 20.16
N PRO A 563 21.06 -2.42 18.96
CA PRO A 563 20.97 -0.97 18.81
C PRO A 563 19.65 -0.37 19.31
N VAL A 564 18.58 -1.14 19.40
CA VAL A 564 17.27 -0.66 19.91
C VAL A 564 17.33 -0.34 21.40
N LEU A 565 18.23 -0.96 22.17
CA LEU A 565 18.27 -0.82 23.62
C LEU A 565 18.58 0.59 24.10
N ARG A 566 19.24 1.40 23.29
CA ARG A 566 19.47 2.82 23.61
C ARG A 566 18.17 3.63 23.75
N PHE A 567 17.07 3.17 23.15
CA PHE A 567 15.76 3.83 23.21
C PHE A 567 14.86 3.24 24.31
N VAL A 568 15.16 2.03 24.79
CA VAL A 568 14.28 1.26 25.66
C VAL A 568 14.61 1.51 27.14
N ASP A 569 13.56 1.63 27.95
CA ASP A 569 13.67 1.56 29.41
C ASP A 569 13.67 0.08 29.85
N MET A 570 14.83 -0.39 30.26
CA MET A 570 15.07 -1.80 30.57
C MET A 570 14.23 -2.31 31.75
N GLU A 571 13.89 -1.45 32.71
CA GLU A 571 13.06 -1.84 33.86
C GLU A 571 11.58 -1.96 33.45
N LYS A 572 11.07 -0.96 32.73
CA LYS A 572 9.72 -1.03 32.16
C LYS A 572 9.55 -2.24 31.23
N ALA A 573 10.56 -2.50 30.37
CA ALA A 573 10.54 -3.64 29.48
C ALA A 573 10.49 -4.97 30.24
N ARG A 574 11.31 -5.18 31.29
CA ARG A 574 11.26 -6.41 32.10
C ARG A 574 9.88 -6.63 32.71
N ARG A 575 9.30 -5.60 33.33
CA ARG A 575 7.94 -5.69 33.90
C ARG A 575 6.88 -5.99 32.84
N PHE A 576 6.98 -5.35 31.68
CA PHE A 576 6.04 -5.57 30.59
C PHE A 576 6.07 -7.01 30.05
N LEU A 577 7.26 -7.62 30.00
CA LEU A 577 7.42 -9.00 29.53
C LEU A 577 6.82 -10.06 30.47
N GLU A 578 6.47 -9.72 31.72
CA GLU A 578 5.82 -10.63 32.65
C GLU A 578 4.36 -10.93 32.22
N ALA A 579 3.65 -9.93 31.67
CA ALA A 579 2.26 -10.05 31.23
C ALA A 579 1.91 -9.08 30.08
N PRO A 580 2.43 -9.26 28.88
CA PRO A 580 2.19 -8.33 27.76
C PRO A 580 0.71 -8.16 27.40
N LYS A 581 -0.09 -9.22 27.55
CA LYS A 581 -1.54 -9.18 27.30
C LYS A 581 -2.32 -8.23 28.18
N ASP A 582 -1.84 -7.99 29.40
CA ASP A 582 -2.53 -7.15 30.37
C ASP A 582 -2.57 -5.68 29.95
N TYR A 583 -1.76 -5.30 28.96
CA TYR A 583 -1.83 -3.96 28.38
C TYR A 583 -3.21 -3.63 27.80
N GLY A 584 -3.93 -4.60 27.22
CA GLY A 584 -5.37 -4.62 26.98
C GLY A 584 -5.95 -3.63 25.97
N LYS A 585 -5.19 -2.65 25.45
CA LYS A 585 -5.64 -1.65 24.48
C LYS A 585 -4.76 -1.61 23.23
N PRO A 586 -5.33 -1.29 22.06
CA PRO A 586 -4.51 -1.09 20.86
C PRO A 586 -3.75 0.24 20.94
N TRP A 587 -2.52 0.25 20.43
CA TRP A 587 -1.69 1.45 20.29
C TRP A 587 -1.61 1.95 18.83
N PHE A 588 -2.04 1.12 17.88
CA PHE A 588 -2.21 1.50 16.47
C PHE A 588 -3.31 0.66 15.81
N GLY A 589 -4.26 1.32 15.14
CA GLY A 589 -5.41 0.68 14.52
C GLY A 589 -6.25 -0.10 15.54
N GLN A 590 -6.71 -1.29 15.15
CA GLN A 590 -7.49 -2.17 16.01
C GLN A 590 -6.70 -3.41 16.49
N LEU A 591 -5.57 -3.73 15.83
CA LEU A 591 -4.88 -5.00 15.97
C LEU A 591 -3.60 -4.91 16.81
N MET A 592 -2.92 -3.76 16.80
CA MET A 592 -1.62 -3.60 17.45
C MET A 592 -1.81 -3.35 18.96
N ALA A 593 -1.61 -4.38 19.77
CA ALA A 593 -1.76 -4.38 21.24
C ALA A 593 -0.43 -4.74 21.94
N GLY A 594 -0.47 -5.24 23.16
CA GLY A 594 0.72 -5.50 23.97
C GLY A 594 1.80 -6.39 23.31
N PRO A 595 1.49 -7.60 22.85
CA PRO A 595 2.48 -8.45 22.16
C PRO A 595 3.10 -7.79 20.93
N GLN A 596 2.31 -7.00 20.19
CA GLN A 596 2.78 -6.27 19.02
C GLN A 596 3.73 -5.10 19.35
N MET A 597 3.71 -4.58 20.58
CA MET A 597 4.75 -3.63 21.03
C MET A 597 6.14 -4.29 21.09
N ILE A 598 6.20 -5.52 21.60
CA ILE A 598 7.43 -6.32 21.62
C ILE A 598 7.89 -6.59 20.19
N ALA A 599 6.98 -7.08 19.35
CA ALA A 599 7.27 -7.39 17.95
C ALA A 599 7.74 -6.14 17.18
N TYR A 600 7.19 -4.97 17.48
CA TYR A 600 7.61 -3.71 16.85
C TYR A 600 9.05 -3.32 17.25
N LEU A 601 9.41 -3.44 18.53
CA LEU A 601 10.79 -3.20 18.98
C LEU A 601 11.77 -4.23 18.40
N LEU A 602 11.36 -5.48 18.21
CA LEU A 602 12.15 -6.49 17.47
C LEU A 602 12.38 -6.05 16.01
N GLN A 603 11.36 -5.54 15.35
CA GLN A 603 11.48 -5.02 14.00
C GLN A 603 12.35 -3.75 13.91
N VAL A 604 12.25 -2.84 14.87
CA VAL A 604 13.15 -1.67 14.96
C VAL A 604 14.61 -2.13 15.12
N ASN A 605 14.86 -3.11 15.98
CA ASN A 605 16.20 -3.67 16.17
C ASN A 605 16.74 -4.30 14.88
N GLU A 606 15.93 -5.08 14.18
CA GLU A 606 16.30 -5.68 12.89
C GLU A 606 16.58 -4.61 11.83
N TRP A 607 15.73 -3.57 11.74
CA TRP A 607 15.92 -2.46 10.82
C TRP A 607 17.24 -1.73 11.05
N MET A 608 17.53 -1.43 12.32
CA MET A 608 18.78 -0.75 12.68
C MET A 608 20.02 -1.58 12.39
N LYS A 609 19.97 -2.89 12.66
CA LYS A 609 21.07 -3.82 12.34
C LYS A 609 21.27 -3.96 10.82
N ARG A 610 20.18 -4.11 10.07
CA ARG A 610 20.20 -4.34 8.62
C ARG A 610 20.77 -3.17 7.83
N TYR A 611 20.36 -1.97 8.17
CA TYR A 611 20.77 -0.75 7.47
C TYR A 611 21.94 -0.03 8.18
N GLN A 612 22.44 -0.56 9.28
CA GLN A 612 23.51 0.01 10.08
C GLN A 612 23.24 1.46 10.50
N VAL A 613 21.95 1.77 10.77
CA VAL A 613 21.47 3.09 11.14
C VAL A 613 21.37 3.23 12.66
N GLY A 614 21.87 4.40 13.17
CA GLY A 614 21.76 4.63 14.59
C GLY A 614 22.73 5.58 15.20
#